data_216542c41b0d39c50ca76c44c0daad48
#
_entry.id   216542c41b0d39c50ca76c44c0daad48
#
_cell.length_a   1.000
_cell.length_b   1.000
_cell.length_c   1.000
_cell.angle_alpha   90.00
_cell.angle_beta   90.00
_cell.angle_gamma   90.00
#
_symmetry.space_group_name_H-M   'P 1'
#
loop_
_entity.id
_entity.type
_entity.pdbx_description
1 polymer ?
#
loop_
_entity_poly.entity_id
_entity_poly.type
_entity_poly.pdbx_seq_one_letter_code
_entity_poly.pdbx_strand_id
1 'polypeptide(L)'
;MQYYTTQQLQGHSTFKPHVRIGNWNEDVELMNERQRELQRAKDEGLLPHQVRERKMTHHLAPVNIKVNEDKHIQFGDVLMIKSVSTDGFLSMDLDTQLHHVHDRFACSTSPAMNKPFSRNCFIVERVENDTNLDMLIPEEESHLLHYGQKFKLRCVPQFNSPVSFQ
;
A
#
# COMPACT_ATOMS: atom_id res chain seq x y z
N MET A 1 -17.62 -53.53 -15.52
CA MET A 1 -16.28 -53.09 -15.20
C MET A 1 -15.58 -52.68 -16.50
N GLN A 2 -15.20 -51.45 -16.67
CA GLN A 2 -14.46 -51.02 -17.88
C GLN A 2 -12.98 -51.19 -17.60
N TYR A 3 -12.29 -51.94 -18.43
CA TYR A 3 -10.86 -52.15 -18.35
C TYR A 3 -10.18 -51.18 -19.32
N TYR A 4 -9.29 -50.36 -18.82
CA TYR A 4 -8.48 -49.45 -19.62
C TYR A 4 -7.13 -50.07 -19.90
N THR A 5 -6.68 -50.03 -21.14
CA THR A 5 -5.31 -50.42 -21.46
C THR A 5 -4.32 -49.37 -21.01
N THR A 6 -3.05 -49.78 -20.77
CA THR A 6 -1.97 -48.86 -20.34
C THR A 6 -1.79 -47.68 -21.33
N GLN A 7 -2.06 -47.91 -22.62
CA GLN A 7 -2.02 -46.86 -23.65
C GLN A 7 -3.17 -45.87 -23.53
N GLN A 8 -4.39 -46.31 -23.15
CA GLN A 8 -5.51 -45.42 -22.90
C GLN A 8 -5.29 -44.55 -21.65
N LEU A 9 -4.57 -45.08 -20.67
CA LEU A 9 -4.15 -44.34 -19.47
C LEU A 9 -3.02 -43.32 -19.74
N GLN A 10 -2.15 -43.63 -20.73
CA GLN A 10 -0.99 -42.77 -21.03
C GLN A 10 -1.24 -41.72 -22.11
N GLY A 11 -2.06 -42.02 -23.13
CA GLY A 11 -2.10 -41.23 -24.35
C GLY A 11 -3.22 -40.18 -24.43
N HIS A 12 -4.38 -40.48 -23.96
CA HIS A 12 -5.56 -39.60 -24.02
C HIS A 12 -6.38 -39.77 -22.75
N SER A 13 -5.72 -39.70 -21.61
CA SER A 13 -6.41 -39.86 -20.36
C SER A 13 -7.40 -38.71 -20.19
N THR A 14 -8.65 -39.01 -20.23
CA THR A 14 -9.72 -38.19 -19.66
C THR A 14 -9.50 -37.96 -18.16
N PHE A 15 -8.55 -38.70 -17.57
CA PHE A 15 -8.15 -38.62 -16.17
C PHE A 15 -6.85 -37.84 -16.02
N LYS A 16 -6.97 -36.72 -15.36
CA LYS A 16 -5.77 -35.97 -14.91
C LYS A 16 -5.11 -36.70 -13.75
N PRO A 17 -3.77 -36.56 -13.53
CA PRO A 17 -3.04 -37.27 -12.45
C PRO A 17 -3.63 -37.08 -11.03
N HIS A 18 -4.40 -36.02 -10.84
CA HIS A 18 -5.04 -35.69 -9.55
C HIS A 18 -6.48 -36.21 -9.42
N VAL A 19 -7.03 -36.87 -10.48
CA VAL A 19 -8.36 -37.47 -10.38
C VAL A 19 -8.23 -38.82 -9.69
N ARG A 20 -8.81 -38.92 -8.52
CA ARG A 20 -8.87 -40.19 -7.78
C ARG A 20 -10.03 -41.03 -8.31
N ILE A 21 -9.70 -42.20 -8.83
CA ILE A 21 -10.68 -43.15 -9.34
C ILE A 21 -11.12 -44.03 -8.17
N GLY A 22 -12.37 -43.94 -7.81
CA GLY A 22 -13.00 -44.90 -6.90
C GLY A 22 -13.30 -44.42 -5.46
N ASN A 23 -13.00 -43.17 -5.09
CA ASN A 23 -13.39 -42.64 -3.79
C ASN A 23 -14.09 -41.28 -3.90
N TRP A 24 -15.32 -41.28 -4.31
CA TRP A 24 -16.17 -40.09 -4.48
C TRP A 24 -16.36 -39.30 -3.20
N ASN A 25 -16.34 -39.96 -2.03
CA ASN A 25 -16.52 -39.30 -0.75
C ASN A 25 -15.33 -38.39 -0.43
N GLU A 26 -14.09 -38.84 -0.67
CA GLU A 26 -12.89 -38.01 -0.49
C GLU A 26 -12.90 -36.79 -1.40
N ASP A 27 -13.34 -36.93 -2.66
CA ASP A 27 -13.43 -35.82 -3.60
C ASP A 27 -14.49 -34.80 -3.17
N VAL A 28 -15.62 -35.27 -2.68
CA VAL A 28 -16.68 -34.41 -2.12
C VAL A 28 -16.21 -33.69 -0.86
N GLU A 29 -15.54 -34.41 0.05
CA GLU A 29 -14.97 -33.80 1.26
C GLU A 29 -13.91 -32.73 0.92
N LEU A 30 -13.02 -33.05 -0.02
CA LEU A 30 -12.01 -32.09 -0.50
C LEU A 30 -12.63 -30.85 -1.14
N MET A 31 -13.68 -31.02 -1.94
CA MET A 31 -14.41 -29.89 -2.53
C MET A 31 -15.10 -29.06 -1.45
N ASN A 32 -15.71 -29.68 -0.47
CA ASN A 32 -16.36 -29.00 0.64
C ASN A 32 -15.33 -28.21 1.49
N GLU A 33 -14.17 -28.81 1.73
CA GLU A 33 -13.11 -28.13 2.49
C GLU A 33 -12.56 -26.92 1.75
N ARG A 34 -12.28 -27.05 0.45
CA ARG A 34 -11.88 -25.92 -0.39
C ARG A 34 -12.95 -24.82 -0.43
N GLN A 35 -14.21 -25.18 -0.45
CA GLN A 35 -15.29 -24.21 -0.41
C GLN A 35 -15.36 -23.50 0.93
N ARG A 36 -15.14 -24.20 2.05
CA ARG A 36 -15.07 -23.61 3.39
C ARG A 36 -13.87 -22.66 3.50
N GLU A 37 -12.69 -23.06 3.02
CA GLU A 37 -11.50 -22.22 2.99
C GLU A 37 -11.73 -20.95 2.17
N LEU A 38 -12.32 -21.08 0.98
CA LEU A 38 -12.68 -19.94 0.13
C LEU A 38 -13.66 -19.00 0.84
N GLN A 39 -14.66 -19.57 1.51
CA GLN A 39 -15.63 -18.77 2.26
C GLN A 39 -14.97 -18.02 3.41
N ARG A 40 -14.11 -18.69 4.20
CA ARG A 40 -13.33 -18.03 5.25
C ARG A 40 -12.46 -16.89 4.69
N ALA A 41 -11.69 -17.17 3.63
CA ALA A 41 -10.86 -16.16 2.99
C ALA A 41 -11.68 -14.97 2.47
N LYS A 42 -12.91 -15.22 1.99
CA LYS A 42 -13.84 -14.18 1.57
C LYS A 42 -14.34 -13.35 2.76
N ASP A 43 -14.73 -13.99 3.85
CA ASP A 43 -15.27 -13.33 5.04
C ASP A 43 -14.19 -12.52 5.77
N GLU A 44 -12.95 -13.01 5.78
CA GLU A 44 -11.78 -12.33 6.32
C GLU A 44 -11.23 -11.23 5.38
N GLY A 45 -11.74 -11.15 4.16
CA GLY A 45 -11.27 -10.16 3.17
C GLY A 45 -9.86 -10.42 2.64
N LEU A 46 -9.43 -11.68 2.65
CA LEU A 46 -8.09 -12.12 2.21
C LEU A 46 -8.04 -12.52 0.73
N LEU A 47 -9.17 -12.50 0.03
CA LEU A 47 -9.16 -12.79 -1.41
C LEU A 47 -8.31 -11.74 -2.16
N PRO A 48 -7.52 -12.13 -3.15
CA PRO A 48 -6.60 -11.24 -3.86
C PRO A 48 -7.26 -9.97 -4.40
N HIS A 49 -8.49 -10.07 -4.91
CA HIS A 49 -9.23 -8.91 -5.40
C HIS A 49 -9.67 -7.98 -4.26
N GLN A 50 -10.11 -8.50 -3.12
CA GLN A 50 -10.51 -7.70 -1.95
C GLN A 50 -9.30 -6.96 -1.34
N VAL A 51 -8.16 -7.64 -1.25
CA VAL A 51 -6.91 -7.02 -0.80
C VAL A 51 -6.50 -5.91 -1.77
N ARG A 52 -6.56 -6.16 -3.08
CA ARG A 52 -6.24 -5.16 -4.10
C ARG A 52 -7.19 -3.96 -4.05
N GLU A 53 -8.48 -4.19 -3.92
CA GLU A 53 -9.48 -3.13 -3.82
C GLU A 53 -9.25 -2.28 -2.57
N ARG A 54 -8.99 -2.89 -1.42
CA ARG A 54 -8.64 -2.20 -0.17
C ARG A 54 -7.40 -1.34 -0.34
N LYS A 55 -6.34 -1.88 -0.95
CA LYS A 55 -5.12 -1.13 -1.28
C LYS A 55 -5.41 0.07 -2.16
N MET A 56 -6.16 -0.13 -3.23
CA MET A 56 -6.50 0.97 -4.15
C MET A 56 -7.32 2.05 -3.47
N THR A 57 -8.29 1.68 -2.67
CA THR A 57 -9.10 2.63 -1.89
C THR A 57 -8.24 3.41 -0.89
N HIS A 58 -7.33 2.73 -0.22
CA HIS A 58 -6.41 3.34 0.73
C HIS A 58 -5.44 4.32 0.06
N HIS A 59 -4.83 3.94 -1.06
CA HIS A 59 -3.86 4.77 -1.77
C HIS A 59 -4.49 5.97 -2.46
N LEU A 60 -5.73 5.85 -2.93
CA LEU A 60 -6.43 6.88 -3.71
C LEU A 60 -7.46 7.66 -2.89
N ALA A 61 -7.40 7.58 -1.57
CA ALA A 61 -8.25 8.43 -0.75
C ALA A 61 -7.91 9.91 -0.96
N PRO A 62 -8.89 10.77 -1.25
CA PRO A 62 -8.65 12.18 -1.52
C PRO A 62 -8.18 12.90 -0.26
N VAL A 63 -7.22 13.80 -0.42
CA VAL A 63 -6.68 14.64 0.65
C VAL A 63 -6.94 16.10 0.33
N ASN A 64 -7.41 16.86 1.31
CA ASN A 64 -7.59 18.29 1.16
C ASN A 64 -6.26 19.01 1.43
N ILE A 65 -5.77 19.73 0.44
CA ILE A 65 -4.60 20.60 0.58
C ILE A 65 -5.09 22.04 0.77
N LYS A 66 -4.63 22.68 1.84
CA LYS A 66 -4.80 24.10 2.04
C LYS A 66 -3.66 24.83 1.35
N VAL A 67 -4.00 25.84 0.55
CA VAL A 67 -3.00 26.69 -0.07
C VAL A 67 -2.80 27.90 0.85
N ASN A 68 -1.57 28.10 1.31
CA ASN A 68 -1.22 29.27 2.11
C ASN A 68 -1.13 30.50 1.18
N GLU A 69 -1.83 31.58 1.54
CA GLU A 69 -1.83 32.84 0.76
C GLU A 69 -0.44 33.46 0.71
N ASP A 70 0.34 33.31 1.77
CA ASP A 70 1.70 33.86 1.94
C ASP A 70 2.76 33.13 1.11
N LYS A 71 2.41 32.02 0.47
CA LYS A 71 3.34 31.18 -0.32
C LYS A 71 4.54 30.63 0.46
N HIS A 72 4.52 30.67 1.78
CA HIS A 72 5.51 30.06 2.65
C HIS A 72 5.07 28.66 3.05
N ILE A 73 6.04 27.76 3.15
CA ILE A 73 5.81 26.40 3.65
C ILE A 73 5.93 26.43 5.17
N GLN A 74 4.92 25.93 5.87
CA GLN A 74 4.91 25.81 7.32
C GLN A 74 5.06 24.34 7.74
N PHE A 75 5.62 24.11 8.92
CA PHE A 75 5.59 22.78 9.51
C PHE A 75 4.15 22.39 9.82
N GLY A 76 3.77 21.19 9.39
CA GLY A 76 2.40 20.71 9.44
C GLY A 76 1.63 20.84 8.13
N ASP A 77 2.15 21.59 7.16
CA ASP A 77 1.53 21.71 5.85
C ASP A 77 1.55 20.39 5.09
N VAL A 78 0.47 20.19 4.32
CA VAL A 78 0.33 19.06 3.40
C VAL A 78 0.79 19.47 2.01
N LEU A 79 1.80 18.81 1.48
CA LEU A 79 2.41 19.13 0.20
C LEU A 79 2.32 17.97 -0.78
N MET A 80 2.25 18.33 -2.06
CA MET A 80 2.57 17.45 -3.19
C MET A 80 3.92 17.89 -3.78
N ILE A 81 4.83 16.95 -3.98
CA ILE A 81 6.18 17.24 -4.49
C ILE A 81 6.28 16.75 -5.93
N LYS A 82 6.53 17.68 -6.85
CA LYS A 82 6.67 17.38 -8.28
C LYS A 82 8.15 17.37 -8.66
N SER A 83 8.58 16.32 -9.34
CA SER A 83 9.90 16.26 -9.95
C SER A 83 9.90 16.99 -11.29
N VAL A 84 10.78 17.94 -11.46
CA VAL A 84 10.91 18.71 -12.70
C VAL A 84 11.47 17.85 -13.84
N SER A 85 12.37 16.92 -13.52
CA SER A 85 13.04 16.08 -14.52
C SER A 85 12.16 14.96 -15.08
N THR A 86 11.29 14.38 -14.25
CA THR A 86 10.42 13.26 -14.65
C THR A 86 8.97 13.68 -14.90
N ASP A 87 8.64 14.96 -14.64
CA ASP A 87 7.28 15.50 -14.65
C ASP A 87 6.28 14.70 -13.78
N GLY A 88 6.80 13.88 -12.86
CA GLY A 88 6.04 13.02 -11.97
C GLY A 88 5.94 13.57 -10.56
N PHE A 89 4.88 13.17 -9.85
CA PHE A 89 4.72 13.48 -8.43
C PHE A 89 5.33 12.39 -7.58
N LEU A 90 6.00 12.79 -6.49
CA LEU A 90 6.48 11.86 -5.49
C LEU A 90 5.29 11.10 -4.91
N SER A 91 5.38 9.80 -4.91
CA SER A 91 4.33 8.89 -4.43
C SER A 91 4.94 7.75 -3.65
N MET A 92 4.23 7.27 -2.65
CA MET A 92 4.66 6.14 -1.85
C MET A 92 3.68 4.98 -1.91
N ASP A 93 4.16 3.79 -1.59
CA ASP A 93 3.33 2.62 -1.34
C ASP A 93 3.05 2.54 0.17
N LEU A 94 1.81 2.84 0.56
CA LEU A 94 1.39 2.91 1.97
C LEU A 94 1.28 1.54 2.65
N ASP A 95 1.28 0.46 1.86
CA ASP A 95 1.12 -0.90 2.38
C ASP A 95 2.45 -1.70 2.39
N THR A 96 3.45 -1.25 1.65
CA THR A 96 4.72 -1.96 1.54
C THR A 96 5.82 -1.23 2.31
N GLN A 97 6.17 -1.79 3.46
CA GLN A 97 7.31 -1.31 4.25
C GLN A 97 8.63 -1.85 3.69
N LEU A 98 9.69 -1.09 3.87
CA LEU A 98 11.03 -1.54 3.50
C LEU A 98 11.52 -2.62 4.47
N HIS A 99 11.97 -3.76 3.95
CA HIS A 99 12.36 -4.94 4.73
C HIS A 99 13.44 -4.70 5.80
N HIS A 100 14.26 -3.69 5.62
CA HIS A 100 15.41 -3.44 6.50
C HIS A 100 15.24 -2.28 7.47
N VAL A 101 14.18 -1.51 7.33
CA VAL A 101 13.93 -0.33 8.19
C VAL A 101 12.44 -0.25 8.49
N HIS A 102 12.10 -0.51 9.74
CA HIS A 102 10.74 -0.34 10.22
C HIS A 102 10.31 1.13 10.06
N ASP A 103 9.04 1.35 9.83
CA ASP A 103 8.40 2.67 9.68
C ASP A 103 8.82 3.48 8.44
N ARG A 104 9.38 2.83 7.42
CA ARG A 104 9.69 3.48 6.14
C ARG A 104 9.02 2.77 4.98
N PHE A 105 8.54 3.58 4.04
CA PHE A 105 7.82 3.11 2.85
C PHE A 105 8.65 3.37 1.59
N ALA A 106 8.42 2.54 0.58
CA ALA A 106 9.03 2.74 -0.73
C ALA A 106 8.40 3.97 -1.42
N CYS A 107 9.26 4.86 -1.93
CA CYS A 107 8.84 6.03 -2.67
C CYS A 107 9.26 5.93 -4.13
N SER A 108 8.41 6.42 -5.01
CA SER A 108 8.64 6.48 -6.45
C SER A 108 8.00 7.73 -7.05
N THR A 109 8.34 8.08 -8.29
CA THR A 109 7.64 9.13 -9.01
C THR A 109 6.57 8.56 -9.91
N SER A 110 5.38 9.18 -9.94
CA SER A 110 4.27 8.78 -10.78
C SER A 110 3.73 9.96 -11.60
N PRO A 111 3.75 9.88 -12.93
CA PRO A 111 3.26 10.97 -13.78
C PRO A 111 1.73 11.10 -13.80
N ALA A 112 1.02 10.02 -13.48
CA ALA A 112 -0.44 9.97 -13.54
C ALA A 112 -1.16 10.62 -12.33
N MET A 113 -0.42 11.09 -11.32
CA MET A 113 -0.97 11.52 -10.03
C MET A 113 -1.00 13.03 -9.87
N ASN A 114 -1.80 13.73 -10.67
CA ASN A 114 -1.95 15.18 -10.61
C ASN A 114 -3.01 15.69 -9.61
N LYS A 115 -3.68 14.78 -8.89
CA LYS A 115 -4.64 15.11 -7.85
C LYS A 115 -4.10 14.72 -6.47
N PRO A 116 -4.50 15.41 -5.41
CA PRO A 116 -4.06 15.09 -4.06
C PRO A 116 -4.74 13.82 -3.55
N PHE A 117 -3.92 12.79 -3.38
CA PHE A 117 -4.31 11.51 -2.80
C PHE A 117 -3.38 11.17 -1.64
N SER A 118 -3.78 10.23 -0.79
CA SER A 118 -3.00 9.81 0.37
C SER A 118 -1.59 9.36 0.03
N ARG A 119 -1.41 8.72 -1.13
CA ARG A 119 -0.10 8.21 -1.55
C ARG A 119 0.88 9.28 -2.07
N ASN A 120 0.41 10.47 -2.48
CA ASN A 120 1.24 11.54 -3.05
C ASN A 120 1.20 12.84 -2.23
N CYS A 121 0.58 12.82 -1.08
CA CYS A 121 0.55 13.93 -0.14
C CYS A 121 1.42 13.64 1.08
N PHE A 122 2.20 14.62 1.48
CA PHE A 122 3.17 14.53 2.56
C PHE A 122 3.00 15.70 3.52
N ILE A 123 3.12 15.42 4.80
CA ILE A 123 3.17 16.44 5.85
C ILE A 123 4.63 16.78 6.10
N VAL A 124 4.95 18.07 6.14
CA VAL A 124 6.27 18.56 6.52
C VAL A 124 6.39 18.57 8.03
N GLU A 125 7.35 17.82 8.56
CA GLU A 125 7.62 17.79 10.01
C GLU A 125 9.01 18.31 10.33
N ARG A 126 9.12 18.97 11.46
CA ARG A 126 10.40 19.43 12.01
C ARG A 126 11.24 18.23 12.47
N VAL A 127 12.53 18.31 12.24
CA VAL A 127 13.50 17.36 12.82
C VAL A 127 13.88 17.87 14.19
N GLU A 128 13.61 17.10 15.22
CA GLU A 128 14.10 17.37 16.57
C GLU A 128 15.63 17.30 16.57
N ASN A 129 16.29 18.25 17.19
CA ASN A 129 17.76 18.34 17.36
C ASN A 129 18.57 18.93 16.17
N ASP A 130 18.00 19.72 15.30
CA ASP A 130 18.79 20.51 14.35
C ASP A 130 19.21 21.86 14.98
N THR A 131 20.00 21.78 16.04
CA THR A 131 20.32 22.89 16.97
C THR A 131 21.05 24.07 16.34
N ASN A 132 21.70 23.90 15.20
CA ASN A 132 22.55 24.94 14.63
C ASN A 132 21.79 26.05 13.89
N LEU A 133 20.70 25.75 13.24
CA LEU A 133 19.86 26.72 12.56
C LEU A 133 18.72 27.23 13.44
N ASP A 134 18.17 26.36 14.29
CA ASP A 134 17.05 26.71 15.15
C ASP A 134 17.38 27.85 16.14
N MET A 135 18.64 28.00 16.51
CA MET A 135 19.09 29.12 17.37
C MET A 135 19.16 30.48 16.64
N LEU A 136 19.17 30.46 15.31
CA LEU A 136 19.27 31.66 14.50
C LEU A 136 17.92 32.17 14.00
N ILE A 137 16.87 31.36 14.11
CA ILE A 137 15.53 31.67 13.65
C ILE A 137 14.76 32.37 14.77
N PRO A 138 14.13 33.52 14.52
CA PRO A 138 13.27 34.17 15.50
C PRO A 138 12.10 33.24 15.90
N GLU A 139 11.68 33.30 17.17
CA GLU A 139 10.55 32.49 17.66
C GLU A 139 9.27 32.70 16.87
N GLU A 140 9.04 33.91 16.36
CA GLU A 140 7.88 34.28 15.56
C GLU A 140 7.83 33.53 14.23
N GLU A 141 8.98 33.20 13.64
CA GLU A 141 9.12 32.49 12.36
C GLU A 141 9.43 30.99 12.53
N SER A 142 9.46 30.51 13.75
CA SER A 142 9.82 29.10 14.05
C SER A 142 8.88 28.08 13.42
N HIS A 143 7.68 28.48 13.02
CA HIS A 143 6.70 27.64 12.35
C HIS A 143 6.95 27.53 10.84
N LEU A 144 7.78 28.39 10.25
CA LEU A 144 8.11 28.39 8.82
C LEU A 144 9.29 27.47 8.52
N LEU A 145 9.29 26.92 7.32
CA LEU A 145 10.43 26.14 6.82
C LEU A 145 11.44 27.07 6.15
N HIS A 146 12.65 27.16 6.69
CA HIS A 146 13.72 28.00 6.18
C HIS A 146 14.69 27.24 5.27
N TYR A 147 15.38 27.95 4.38
CA TYR A 147 16.42 27.37 3.53
C TYR A 147 17.56 26.79 4.37
N GLY A 148 17.98 25.58 4.04
CA GLY A 148 19.03 24.86 4.74
C GLY A 148 18.56 24.12 5.99
N GLN A 149 17.32 24.29 6.40
CA GLN A 149 16.72 23.57 7.53
C GLN A 149 16.36 22.13 7.14
N LYS A 150 16.65 21.18 8.00
CA LYS A 150 16.28 19.79 7.82
C LYS A 150 14.82 19.57 8.19
N PHE A 151 14.13 18.77 7.40
CA PHE A 151 12.75 18.40 7.65
C PHE A 151 12.51 16.93 7.34
N LYS A 152 11.44 16.40 7.87
CA LYS A 152 10.93 15.05 7.58
C LYS A 152 9.66 15.16 6.75
N LEU A 153 9.44 14.19 5.91
CA LEU A 153 8.18 14.00 5.20
C LEU A 153 7.45 12.82 5.83
N ARG A 154 6.30 13.10 6.39
CA ARG A 154 5.40 12.07 6.93
C ARG A 154 4.23 11.85 5.99
N CYS A 155 3.76 10.61 5.88
CA CYS A 155 2.51 10.28 5.21
C CYS A 155 1.34 10.99 5.89
N VAL A 156 0.38 11.42 5.11
CA VAL A 156 -0.89 11.90 5.66
C VAL A 156 -1.59 10.71 6.33
N PRO A 157 -1.86 10.78 7.65
CA PRO A 157 -2.58 9.71 8.32
C PRO A 157 -3.97 9.62 7.72
N GLN A 158 -4.31 8.47 7.17
CA GLN A 158 -5.66 8.22 6.73
C GLN A 158 -6.56 8.04 7.94
N PHE A 159 -7.71 8.65 7.85
CA PHE A 159 -8.75 8.56 8.85
C PHE A 159 -9.07 7.08 9.13
N ASN A 160 -8.82 6.67 10.38
CA ASN A 160 -9.33 5.44 10.98
C ASN A 160 -9.09 4.15 10.19
N SER A 161 -7.85 3.76 10.08
CA SER A 161 -7.55 2.34 10.08
C SER A 161 -7.02 1.97 11.48
N PRO A 162 -7.81 1.32 12.33
CA PRO A 162 -7.26 0.65 13.49
C PRO A 162 -6.57 -0.62 12.97
N VAL A 163 -5.45 -0.47 12.32
CA VAL A 163 -4.57 -1.60 12.07
C VAL A 163 -3.53 -1.58 13.16
N SER A 164 -3.97 -1.99 14.33
CA SER A 164 -3.06 -2.56 15.32
C SER A 164 -2.59 -3.90 14.77
N PHE A 165 -1.46 -3.91 14.12
CA PHE A 165 -0.72 -5.15 13.93
C PHE A 165 -0.08 -5.50 15.29
N GLN A 166 -0.63 -6.50 15.94
CA GLN A 166 0.08 -7.31 16.91
C GLN A 166 0.97 -8.30 16.18
#